data_13f5ba31771e725384704e0832c7ced7
#
_entry.id   13f5ba31771e725384704e0832c7ced7
#
_cell.length_a   1.000
_cell.length_b   1.000
_cell.length_c   1.000
_cell.angle_alpha   90.00
_cell.angle_beta   90.00
_cell.angle_gamma   90.00
#
_symmetry.space_group_name_H-M   'P 1'
#
loop_
_entity.id
_entity.type
_entity.pdbx_description
1 polymer ?
#
loop_
_entity_poly.entity_id
_entity_poly.type
_entity_poly.pdbx_seq_one_letter_code
_entity_poly.pdbx_strand_id
1 'polypeptide(L)'
;MVEYTSPDRDNQREKGKTMNLNDLFNHEGYGVMATAAADGTVNSAVYARPHKGEGGELVWGMTEGRTWRNLAENPHASYLFMIGGRGWSGVRLKLKLKELRDSGEMLELIRGETARIVSPGAAQSVKHAGYFEVEEIRPLI
;
A
#
# COMPACT_ATOMS: atom_id res chain seq x y z
N MET A 1 -9.17 12.22 -2.43
CA MET A 1 -8.69 11.06 -3.20
C MET A 1 -7.56 11.47 -4.11
N VAL A 2 -6.50 10.70 -4.09
CA VAL A 2 -5.36 10.94 -4.97
C VAL A 2 -5.66 10.37 -6.35
N GLU A 3 -5.38 11.14 -7.36
CA GLU A 3 -5.59 10.73 -8.74
C GLU A 3 -4.26 10.48 -9.43
N TYR A 4 -4.28 9.54 -10.32
CA TYR A 4 -3.11 9.16 -11.09
C TYR A 4 -3.36 9.44 -12.56
N THR A 5 -2.49 10.26 -13.14
CA THR A 5 -2.52 10.54 -14.57
C THR A 5 -1.27 9.94 -15.18
N SER A 6 -1.45 9.00 -16.09
CA SER A 6 -0.34 8.30 -16.69
C SER A 6 0.42 9.22 -17.66
N PRO A 7 1.72 9.37 -17.48
CA PRO A 7 2.54 10.08 -18.46
C PRO A 7 3.09 9.16 -19.54
N ASP A 8 2.74 7.89 -19.52
CA ASP A 8 3.27 6.91 -20.42
C ASP A 8 2.93 7.23 -21.87
N ARG A 9 3.93 7.23 -22.73
CA ARG A 9 3.74 7.46 -24.15
C ARG A 9 2.94 6.36 -24.82
N ASP A 10 3.02 5.16 -24.29
CA ASP A 10 2.25 4.05 -24.83
C ASP A 10 0.77 4.24 -24.63
N ASN A 11 0.42 5.14 -23.73
CA ASN A 11 -0.97 5.48 -23.46
C ASN A 11 -1.37 6.78 -24.14
N GLN A 12 -0.74 7.10 -25.24
CA GLN A 12 -1.06 8.32 -25.96
C GLN A 12 -2.53 8.40 -26.35
N ARG A 13 -3.14 7.27 -26.69
CA ARG A 13 -4.57 7.24 -26.98
C ARG A 13 -5.44 7.42 -25.75
N GLU A 14 -4.83 7.34 -24.57
CA GLU A 14 -5.49 7.59 -23.31
C GLU A 14 -5.00 8.89 -22.69
N LYS A 15 -4.37 9.72 -23.49
CA LYS A 15 -3.83 10.99 -23.07
C LYS A 15 -4.89 11.82 -22.34
N GLY A 16 -4.54 12.31 -21.17
CA GLY A 16 -5.45 13.08 -20.35
C GLY A 16 -6.35 12.25 -19.46
N LYS A 17 -6.35 10.94 -19.64
CA LYS A 17 -7.14 10.07 -18.80
C LYS A 17 -6.52 10.00 -17.41
N THR A 18 -7.34 10.23 -16.39
CA THR A 18 -6.93 10.18 -15.00
C THR A 18 -7.42 8.88 -14.37
N MET A 19 -6.56 8.21 -13.64
CA MET A 19 -6.90 6.99 -12.94
C MET A 19 -6.93 7.26 -11.44
N ASN A 20 -8.09 6.99 -10.84
CA ASN A 20 -8.30 7.16 -9.41
C ASN A 20 -7.72 5.95 -8.67
N LEU A 21 -7.02 6.17 -7.56
CA LEU A 21 -6.44 5.06 -6.79
C LEU A 21 -7.49 4.08 -6.29
N ASN A 22 -8.69 4.55 -5.94
CA ASN A 22 -9.76 3.64 -5.54
C ASN A 22 -10.11 2.67 -6.65
N ASP A 23 -10.21 3.16 -7.88
CA ASP A 23 -10.52 2.31 -9.02
C ASP A 23 -9.38 1.33 -9.27
N LEU A 24 -8.15 1.81 -9.14
CA LEU A 24 -6.98 0.96 -9.34
C LEU A 24 -6.96 -0.20 -8.34
N PHE A 25 -7.22 0.11 -7.07
CA PHE A 25 -7.20 -0.90 -6.01
C PHE A 25 -8.46 -1.78 -5.97
N ASN A 26 -9.43 -1.54 -6.84
CA ASN A 26 -10.55 -2.46 -7.02
C ASN A 26 -10.18 -3.66 -7.89
N HIS A 27 -9.05 -3.62 -8.57
CA HIS A 27 -8.56 -4.74 -9.36
C HIS A 27 -7.78 -5.72 -8.50
N GLU A 28 -7.82 -6.99 -8.87
CA GLU A 28 -6.95 -7.97 -8.27
C GLU A 28 -5.52 -7.70 -8.74
N GLY A 29 -4.57 -7.95 -7.87
CA GLY A 29 -3.18 -7.71 -8.20
C GLY A 29 -2.26 -8.07 -7.05
N TYR A 30 -1.00 -7.73 -7.24
CA TYR A 30 0.05 -8.01 -6.27
C TYR A 30 0.67 -6.70 -5.80
N GLY A 31 0.84 -6.58 -4.49
CA GLY A 31 1.47 -5.42 -3.91
C GLY A 31 2.74 -5.79 -3.16
N VAL A 32 3.73 -4.92 -3.26
CA VAL A 32 4.99 -5.08 -2.54
C VAL A 32 5.32 -3.77 -1.85
N MET A 33 5.53 -3.87 -0.55
CA MET A 33 5.95 -2.73 0.28
C MET A 33 7.45 -2.82 0.49
N ALA A 34 8.17 -1.77 0.16
CA ALA A 34 9.60 -1.67 0.40
C ALA A 34 9.85 -0.62 1.46
N THR A 35 10.71 -0.95 2.41
CA THR A 35 11.08 -0.08 3.53
C THR A 35 12.56 -0.16 3.78
N ALA A 36 13.09 0.77 4.56
CA ALA A 36 14.50 0.77 4.93
C ALA A 36 14.66 1.05 6.41
N ALA A 37 15.68 0.41 6.99
CA ALA A 37 16.10 0.71 8.35
C ALA A 37 16.88 2.03 8.38
N ALA A 38 17.22 2.50 9.57
CA ALA A 38 17.99 3.73 9.74
C ALA A 38 19.35 3.69 9.04
N ASP A 39 19.96 2.52 8.95
CA ASP A 39 21.27 2.36 8.30
C ASP A 39 21.16 2.17 6.78
N GLY A 40 19.96 2.22 6.21
CA GLY A 40 19.75 2.06 4.79
C GLY A 40 19.51 0.62 4.33
N THR A 41 19.56 -0.36 5.24
CA THR A 41 19.25 -1.75 4.88
C THR A 41 17.79 -1.86 4.46
N VAL A 42 17.56 -2.41 3.28
CA VAL A 42 16.21 -2.45 2.69
C VAL A 42 15.55 -3.80 2.88
N ASN A 43 14.21 -3.77 2.88
CA ASN A 43 13.38 -4.96 2.94
C ASN A 43 12.17 -4.77 2.03
N SER A 44 11.76 -5.84 1.39
CA SER A 44 10.50 -5.83 0.64
C SER A 44 9.63 -6.98 1.11
N ALA A 45 8.31 -6.76 1.10
CA ALA A 45 7.35 -7.75 1.56
C ALA A 45 6.06 -7.60 0.78
N VAL A 46 5.38 -8.71 0.56
CA VAL A 46 4.07 -8.68 -0.08
C VAL A 46 3.06 -8.06 0.88
N TYR A 47 2.34 -7.07 0.39
CA TYR A 47 1.26 -6.43 1.13
C TYR A 47 0.02 -6.34 0.25
N ALA A 48 -1.12 -6.66 0.82
CA ALA A 48 -2.39 -6.58 0.12
C ALA A 48 -2.73 -5.12 -0.23
N ARG A 49 -3.80 -4.95 -0.98
CA ARG A 49 -4.28 -3.61 -1.31
C ARG A 49 -4.61 -2.84 -0.03
N PRO A 50 -4.35 -1.54 -0.01
CA PRO A 50 -4.60 -0.74 1.19
C PRO A 50 -6.08 -0.48 1.41
N HIS A 51 -6.42 -0.12 2.63
CA HIS A 51 -7.69 0.48 2.97
C HIS A 51 -7.55 1.98 2.90
N LYS A 52 -8.67 2.68 2.77
CA LYS A 52 -8.68 4.13 2.75
C LYS A 52 -9.04 4.65 4.14
N GLY A 53 -8.19 5.51 4.68
CA GLY A 53 -8.46 6.21 5.93
C GLY A 53 -9.38 7.40 5.72
N GLU A 54 -9.87 7.98 6.80
CA GLU A 54 -10.82 9.09 6.76
C GLU A 54 -10.22 10.35 6.13
N GLY A 55 -8.95 10.60 6.36
CA GLY A 55 -8.26 11.75 5.81
C GLY A 55 -7.66 11.54 4.43
N GLY A 56 -7.99 10.43 3.76
CA GLY A 56 -7.44 10.11 2.45
C GLY A 56 -6.13 9.33 2.51
N GLU A 57 -5.67 8.99 3.71
CA GLU A 57 -4.49 8.16 3.85
C GLU A 57 -4.74 6.75 3.34
N LEU A 58 -3.67 6.07 3.00
CA LEU A 58 -3.73 4.65 2.72
C LEU A 58 -3.31 3.89 3.98
N VAL A 59 -4.05 2.83 4.29
CA VAL A 59 -3.86 2.11 5.55
C VAL A 59 -3.59 0.64 5.27
N TRP A 60 -2.54 0.11 5.89
CA TRP A 60 -2.21 -1.31 5.84
C TRP A 60 -2.13 -1.88 7.25
N GLY A 61 -2.63 -3.09 7.42
CA GLY A 61 -2.37 -3.86 8.62
C GLY A 61 -0.95 -4.40 8.62
N MET A 62 -0.33 -4.47 9.78
CA MET A 62 1.06 -4.90 9.91
C MET A 62 1.25 -5.85 11.06
N THR A 63 2.08 -6.87 10.82
CA THR A 63 2.63 -7.71 11.87
C THR A 63 3.89 -7.05 12.40
N GLU A 64 4.44 -7.58 13.48
CA GLU A 64 5.67 -7.03 14.07
C GLU A 64 6.92 -7.61 13.40
N GLY A 65 6.94 -7.54 12.06
CA GLY A 65 8.04 -8.01 11.25
C GLY A 65 9.02 -6.90 10.87
N ARG A 66 9.78 -7.15 9.82
CA ARG A 66 10.82 -6.22 9.37
C ARG A 66 10.26 -4.91 8.85
N THR A 67 9.15 -4.97 8.12
CA THR A 67 8.51 -3.76 7.61
C THR A 67 8.12 -2.83 8.75
N TRP A 68 7.48 -3.38 9.78
CA TRP A 68 7.08 -2.60 10.95
C TRP A 68 8.28 -2.04 11.69
N ARG A 69 9.33 -2.85 11.88
CA ARG A 69 10.55 -2.40 12.56
C ARG A 69 11.24 -1.28 11.77
N ASN A 70 11.31 -1.43 10.45
CA ASN A 70 11.92 -0.40 9.61
C ASN A 70 11.15 0.92 9.72
N LEU A 71 9.83 0.85 9.68
CA LEU A 71 9.00 2.04 9.73
C LEU A 71 9.09 2.77 11.08
N ALA A 72 9.41 2.05 12.15
CA ALA A 72 9.67 2.69 13.44
C ALA A 72 10.93 3.56 13.40
N GLU A 73 11.86 3.25 12.51
CA GLU A 73 13.12 3.99 12.38
C GLU A 73 13.11 4.99 11.23
N ASN A 74 12.37 4.67 10.16
CA ASN A 74 12.38 5.45 8.92
C ASN A 74 10.96 5.45 8.34
N PRO A 75 10.31 6.62 8.28
CA PRO A 75 8.91 6.68 7.86
C PRO A 75 8.70 6.55 6.35
N HIS A 76 9.76 6.50 5.57
CA HIS A 76 9.63 6.43 4.11
C HIS A 76 9.44 5.00 3.64
N ALA A 77 8.50 4.84 2.70
CA ALA A 77 8.20 3.54 2.11
C ALA A 77 7.87 3.72 0.63
N SER A 78 7.96 2.63 -0.10
CA SER A 78 7.54 2.57 -1.50
C SER A 78 6.59 1.38 -1.64
N TYR A 79 5.48 1.60 -2.32
CA TYR A 79 4.53 0.53 -2.58
C TYR A 79 4.33 0.38 -4.06
N LEU A 80 4.57 -0.81 -4.56
CA LEU A 80 4.36 -1.16 -5.95
C LEU A 80 3.14 -2.07 -6.03
N PHE A 81 2.16 -1.69 -6.84
CA PHE A 81 0.97 -2.50 -7.06
C PHE A 81 0.87 -2.85 -8.53
N MET A 82 0.85 -4.15 -8.82
CA MET A 82 0.74 -4.66 -10.19
C MET A 82 -0.62 -5.33 -10.35
N ILE A 83 -1.42 -4.80 -11.29
CA ILE A 83 -2.70 -5.40 -11.64
C ILE A 83 -2.42 -6.68 -12.42
N GLY A 84 -3.15 -7.75 -12.09
CA GLY A 84 -2.99 -9.02 -12.78
C GLY A 84 -3.40 -8.93 -14.24
N GLY A 85 -2.95 -9.89 -15.04
CA GLY A 85 -3.28 -9.96 -16.45
C GLY A 85 -2.11 -9.58 -17.33
N ARG A 86 -2.41 -9.15 -18.56
CA ARG A 86 -1.39 -8.77 -19.53
C ARG A 86 -0.92 -7.35 -19.34
N GLY A 87 0.34 -7.13 -19.65
CA GLY A 87 0.92 -5.80 -19.64
C GLY A 87 1.46 -5.40 -18.28
N TRP A 88 1.91 -4.16 -18.22
CA TRP A 88 2.56 -3.61 -17.05
C TRP A 88 1.66 -2.52 -16.45
N SER A 89 0.46 -2.94 -16.04
CA SER A 89 -0.51 -2.04 -15.46
C SER A 89 -0.36 -2.03 -13.95
N GLY A 90 -0.41 -0.85 -13.36
CA GLY A 90 -0.28 -0.69 -11.94
C GLY A 90 0.27 0.67 -11.60
N VAL A 91 0.85 0.77 -10.41
CA VAL A 91 1.29 2.05 -9.89
C VAL A 91 2.46 1.86 -8.93
N ARG A 92 3.30 2.88 -8.84
CA ARG A 92 4.33 2.98 -7.81
C ARG A 92 4.01 4.18 -6.95
N LEU A 93 3.93 3.96 -5.65
CA LEU A 93 3.62 5.01 -4.69
C LEU A 93 4.83 5.30 -3.82
N LYS A 94 5.14 6.58 -3.67
CA LYS A 94 6.08 7.02 -2.65
C LYS A 94 5.25 7.41 -1.43
N LEU A 95 5.57 6.81 -0.30
CA LEU A 95 4.75 6.92 0.89
C LEU A 95 5.55 7.45 2.06
N LYS A 96 4.85 8.11 2.96
CA LYS A 96 5.40 8.50 4.25
C LYS A 96 4.44 8.08 5.35
N LEU A 97 4.94 7.33 6.32
CA LEU A 97 4.15 6.92 7.46
C LEU A 97 3.79 8.13 8.30
N LYS A 98 2.51 8.27 8.61
CA LYS A 98 2.00 9.33 9.48
C LYS A 98 1.84 8.84 10.90
N GLU A 99 1.27 7.65 11.07
CA GLU A 99 1.13 7.07 12.40
C GLU A 99 0.92 5.56 12.32
N LEU A 100 1.25 4.90 13.40
CA LEU A 100 0.93 3.50 13.65
C LEU A 100 -0.08 3.46 14.78
N ARG A 101 -1.18 2.75 14.58
CA ARG A 101 -2.20 2.55 15.61
C ARG A 101 -2.24 1.09 15.99
N ASP A 102 -2.28 0.81 17.28
CA ASP A 102 -2.35 -0.56 17.80
C ASP A 102 -3.74 -0.93 18.29
N SER A 103 -4.74 -0.11 17.98
CA SER A 103 -6.14 -0.35 18.32
C SER A 103 -7.03 0.51 17.41
N GLY A 104 -8.33 0.26 17.44
CA GLY A 104 -9.31 1.07 16.74
C GLY A 104 -10.07 0.29 15.67
N GLU A 105 -11.09 0.94 15.11
CA GLU A 105 -12.00 0.30 14.16
C GLU A 105 -11.32 -0.18 12.89
N MET A 106 -10.39 0.61 12.35
CA MET A 106 -9.70 0.24 11.12
C MET A 106 -8.86 -1.03 11.33
N LEU A 107 -8.17 -1.12 12.46
CA LEU A 107 -7.39 -2.31 12.77
C LEU A 107 -8.29 -3.54 12.89
N GLU A 108 -9.44 -3.41 13.55
CA GLU A 108 -10.38 -4.52 13.68
C GLU A 108 -10.99 -4.92 12.34
N LEU A 109 -11.27 -3.95 11.48
CA LEU A 109 -11.74 -4.21 10.13
C LEU A 109 -10.72 -5.03 9.34
N ILE A 110 -9.46 -4.62 9.39
CA ILE A 110 -8.37 -5.30 8.69
C ILE A 110 -8.19 -6.72 9.23
N ARG A 111 -8.23 -6.87 10.55
CA ARG A 111 -8.11 -8.18 11.17
C ARG A 111 -9.25 -9.11 10.76
N GLY A 112 -10.47 -8.59 10.71
CA GLY A 112 -11.62 -9.35 10.25
C GLY A 112 -11.48 -9.84 8.82
N GLU A 113 -10.99 -9.01 7.93
CA GLU A 113 -10.73 -9.40 6.54
C GLU A 113 -9.61 -10.43 6.46
N THR A 114 -8.56 -10.25 7.23
CA THR A 114 -7.43 -11.19 7.26
C THR A 114 -7.90 -12.56 7.75
N ALA A 115 -8.74 -12.59 8.77
CA ALA A 115 -9.29 -13.85 9.29
C ALA A 115 -10.11 -14.57 8.22
N ARG A 116 -10.89 -13.81 7.44
CA ARG A 116 -11.76 -14.36 6.41
C ARG A 116 -10.98 -14.82 5.18
N ILE A 117 -10.01 -14.03 4.75
CA ILE A 117 -9.29 -14.27 3.49
C ILE A 117 -8.09 -15.22 3.68
N VAL A 118 -7.39 -15.12 4.78
CA VAL A 118 -6.19 -15.92 5.05
C VAL A 118 -6.46 -16.96 6.12
N SER A 119 -6.51 -16.55 7.38
CA SER A 119 -6.82 -17.43 8.50
C SER A 119 -6.97 -16.63 9.79
N PRO A 120 -7.66 -17.20 10.80
CA PRO A 120 -7.71 -16.56 12.12
C PRO A 120 -6.34 -16.36 12.76
N GLY A 121 -5.40 -17.29 12.54
CA GLY A 121 -4.05 -17.16 13.07
C GLY A 121 -3.31 -16.00 12.44
N ALA A 122 -3.45 -15.80 11.14
CA ALA A 122 -2.85 -14.66 10.46
C ALA A 122 -3.45 -13.35 10.99
N ALA A 123 -4.75 -13.33 11.24
CA ALA A 123 -5.41 -12.15 11.79
C ALA A 123 -4.86 -11.77 13.16
N GLN A 124 -4.58 -12.75 14.01
CA GLN A 124 -4.02 -12.50 15.33
C GLN A 124 -2.63 -11.87 15.28
N SER A 125 -1.90 -12.12 14.20
CA SER A 125 -0.56 -11.55 14.00
C SER A 125 -0.59 -10.10 13.54
N VAL A 126 -1.72 -9.61 13.05
CA VAL A 126 -1.87 -8.21 12.63
C VAL A 126 -2.10 -7.39 13.89
N LYS A 127 -1.10 -6.64 14.29
CA LYS A 127 -1.10 -5.92 15.56
C LYS A 127 -1.18 -4.41 15.40
N HIS A 128 -0.91 -3.91 14.21
CA HIS A 128 -0.83 -2.48 13.95
C HIS A 128 -1.50 -2.11 12.65
N ALA A 129 -2.02 -0.91 12.58
CA ALA A 129 -2.48 -0.30 11.34
C ALA A 129 -1.58 0.90 11.04
N GLY A 130 -0.91 0.86 9.89
CA GLY A 130 -0.04 1.95 9.47
C GLY A 130 -0.79 2.88 8.52
N TYR A 131 -0.81 4.16 8.84
CA TYR A 131 -1.46 5.21 8.08
C TYR A 131 -0.41 5.99 7.31
N PHE A 132 -0.54 6.03 5.98
CA PHE A 132 0.47 6.61 5.10
C PHE A 132 -0.11 7.74 4.27
N GLU A 133 0.70 8.76 4.11
CA GLU A 133 0.48 9.83 3.16
C GLU A 133 1.12 9.44 1.83
N VAL A 134 0.39 9.67 0.73
CA VAL A 134 0.93 9.42 -0.61
C VAL A 134 1.63 10.69 -1.08
N GLU A 135 2.94 10.61 -1.26
CA GLU A 135 3.75 11.77 -1.67
C GLU A 135 3.94 11.86 -3.17
N GLU A 136 3.93 10.72 -3.85
CA GLU A 136 4.13 10.69 -5.29
C GLU A 136 3.48 9.46 -5.88
N ILE A 137 2.90 9.61 -7.06
CA ILE A 137 2.27 8.52 -7.81
C ILE A 137 2.92 8.47 -9.18
N ARG A 138 3.45 7.30 -9.55
CA ARG A 138 4.09 7.10 -10.85
C ARG A 138 3.55 5.84 -11.52
N PRO A 139 3.62 5.76 -12.85
CA PRO A 139 3.25 4.53 -13.55
C PRO A 139 4.19 3.39 -13.15
N LEU A 140 3.75 2.16 -13.41
CA LEU A 140 4.52 0.97 -13.06
C LEU A 140 5.86 0.93 -13.81
N ILE A 141 5.86 1.32 -15.07
CA ILE A 141 7.05 1.43 -15.88
C ILE A 141 7.03 2.67 -16.76
#